data_299936fb8977bce52ecfdc4537bc03c4
#
_entry.id   299936fb8977bce52ecfdc4537bc03c4
#
_cell.length_a   1.000
_cell.length_b   1.000
_cell.length_c   1.000
_cell.angle_alpha   90.00
_cell.angle_beta   90.00
_cell.angle_gamma   90.00
#
_symmetry.space_group_name_H-M   'P 1'
#
loop_
_entity.id
_entity.type
_entity.pdbx_description
1 polymer ?
#
loop_
_entity_poly.entity_id
_entity_poly.type
_entity_poly.pdbx_seq_one_letter_code
_entity_poly.pdbx_strand_id
1 'polypeptide(L)'
;VLLRVVVVHCDLGDVEWQGTRELAEEQAAAYGLRFEVVSRKQGDLIQQIKDRHHTLRATGDTTTPAWPSSQARYCTSAHKRGQVRPLMTRLVDEFTGRYGRPVRILNCMGMRAEESPARKKRTMLELDQGASNGKRTVYTWLPLHTWPVKRVWSEIARSGLPDSPVYDWGMSRLSCSFCVLASERDLQLAARLRPEKAAEMVGLEQYVGHDFKKNLPIAEIVRRAEATDAAQGPAVRHPRGTAMAAHIGEAKTLDYLLRHAA
;
A
#
# COMPACT_ATOMS: atom_id res chain seq x y z
N VAL A 1 8.02 -0.14 26.76
CA VAL A 1 8.43 -0.49 25.37
C VAL A 1 7.52 0.18 24.35
N LEU A 2 6.18 0.15 24.55
CA LEU A 2 5.19 0.70 23.59
C LEU A 2 5.39 2.19 23.26
N LEU A 3 5.87 3.00 24.20
CA LEU A 3 6.19 4.43 24.00
C LEU A 3 7.26 4.69 22.91
N ARG A 4 7.93 3.64 22.41
CA ARG A 4 8.96 3.73 21.37
C ARG A 4 8.52 3.10 20.04
N VAL A 5 7.27 2.64 19.95
CA VAL A 5 6.70 2.08 18.73
C VAL A 5 5.91 3.17 18.03
N VAL A 6 6.18 3.36 16.75
CA VAL A 6 5.47 4.32 15.90
C VAL A 6 4.95 3.56 14.68
N VAL A 7 3.66 3.60 14.48
CA VAL A 7 3.01 3.11 13.26
C VAL A 7 3.03 4.23 12.22
N VAL A 8 3.43 3.92 11.01
CA VAL A 8 3.60 4.93 9.96
C VAL A 8 2.73 4.58 8.76
N HIS A 9 1.81 5.46 8.42
CA HIS A 9 1.09 5.44 7.15
C HIS A 9 1.78 6.36 6.15
N CYS A 10 2.05 5.84 4.95
CA CYS A 10 2.60 6.62 3.84
C CYS A 10 1.45 6.98 2.90
N ASP A 11 0.96 8.19 2.99
CA ASP A 11 -0.16 8.69 2.20
C ASP A 11 0.29 9.00 0.74
N LEU A 12 -0.35 8.36 -0.22
CA LEU A 12 -0.13 8.54 -1.66
C LEU A 12 -1.22 9.38 -2.33
N GLY A 13 -2.16 9.87 -1.56
CA GLY A 13 -3.32 10.62 -2.06
C GLY A 13 -4.45 9.71 -2.53
N ASP A 14 -5.35 10.26 -3.34
CA ASP A 14 -6.60 9.59 -3.75
C ASP A 14 -6.42 8.36 -4.67
N VAL A 15 -5.19 7.95 -4.96
CA VAL A 15 -4.92 6.63 -5.57
C VAL A 15 -5.12 5.48 -4.59
N GLU A 16 -5.13 5.75 -3.29
CA GLU A 16 -5.43 4.75 -2.27
C GLU A 16 -6.94 4.51 -2.19
N TRP A 17 -7.32 3.39 -1.59
CA TRP A 17 -8.72 3.14 -1.26
C TRP A 17 -9.16 4.05 -0.11
N GLN A 18 -10.37 4.60 -0.21
CA GLN A 18 -10.95 5.40 0.86
C GLN A 18 -11.02 4.58 2.16
N GLY A 19 -10.74 5.23 3.29
CA GLY A 19 -10.72 4.57 4.60
C GLY A 19 -9.42 3.82 4.93
N THR A 20 -8.44 3.73 4.00
CA THR A 20 -7.17 3.01 4.27
C THR A 20 -6.37 3.64 5.41
N ARG A 21 -6.28 4.97 5.44
CA ARG A 21 -5.60 5.72 6.49
C ARG A 21 -6.31 5.58 7.83
N GLU A 22 -7.62 5.80 7.82
CA GLU A 22 -8.48 5.75 9.00
C GLU A 22 -8.43 4.35 9.65
N LEU A 23 -8.46 3.30 8.84
CA LEU A 23 -8.30 1.92 9.32
C LEU A 23 -6.91 1.70 9.97
N ALA A 24 -5.84 2.21 9.36
CA ALA A 24 -4.50 2.07 9.92
C ALA A 24 -4.36 2.83 11.26
N GLU A 25 -5.00 3.99 11.37
CA GLU A 25 -5.05 4.80 12.60
C GLU A 25 -5.86 4.09 13.70
N GLU A 26 -7.03 3.55 13.36
CA GLU A 26 -7.88 2.74 14.27
C GLU A 26 -7.10 1.54 14.82
N GLN A 27 -6.43 0.80 13.95
CA GLN A 27 -5.61 -0.34 14.35
C GLN A 27 -4.45 0.07 15.27
N ALA A 28 -3.78 1.18 14.99
CA ALA A 28 -2.70 1.71 15.84
C ALA A 28 -3.25 2.12 17.22
N ALA A 29 -4.38 2.81 17.26
CA ALA A 29 -5.05 3.26 18.47
C ALA A 29 -5.49 2.08 19.37
N ALA A 30 -6.00 1.00 18.76
CA ALA A 30 -6.41 -0.20 19.48
C ALA A 30 -5.25 -0.87 20.27
N TYR A 31 -4.01 -0.69 19.79
CA TYR A 31 -2.81 -1.13 20.49
C TYR A 31 -2.15 -0.05 21.35
N GLY A 32 -2.75 1.14 21.46
CA GLY A 32 -2.17 2.29 22.17
C GLY A 32 -0.86 2.77 21.57
N LEU A 33 -0.69 2.63 20.26
CA LEU A 33 0.53 2.99 19.54
C LEU A 33 0.44 4.40 18.93
N ARG A 34 1.56 5.12 18.95
CA ARG A 34 1.68 6.38 18.22
C ARG A 34 1.50 6.15 16.73
N PHE A 35 0.65 6.96 16.10
CA PHE A 35 0.40 6.93 14.66
C PHE A 35 0.96 8.18 14.00
N GLU A 36 1.65 8.03 12.88
CA GLU A 36 2.23 9.10 12.08
C GLU A 36 1.84 8.94 10.62
N VAL A 37 1.44 10.03 10.01
CA VAL A 37 1.20 10.09 8.56
C VAL A 37 2.33 10.85 7.90
N VAL A 38 2.87 10.29 6.84
CA VAL A 38 3.89 10.94 6.02
C VAL A 38 3.44 10.99 4.57
N SER A 39 3.65 12.14 3.92
CA SER A 39 3.30 12.37 2.53
C SER A 39 4.38 13.17 1.80
N ARG A 40 4.41 13.07 0.48
CA ARG A 40 5.32 13.84 -0.35
C ARG A 40 4.85 15.31 -0.38
N LYS A 41 5.74 16.25 -0.03
CA LYS A 41 5.43 17.68 0.05
C LYS A 41 5.07 18.31 -1.31
N GLN A 42 5.60 17.75 -2.41
CA GLN A 42 5.39 18.24 -3.77
C GLN A 42 4.10 17.68 -4.42
N GLY A 43 3.20 17.14 -3.63
CA GLY A 43 1.94 16.56 -4.09
C GLY A 43 1.92 15.03 -4.07
N ASP A 44 0.75 14.49 -4.38
CA ASP A 44 0.45 13.08 -4.38
C ASP A 44 1.08 12.31 -5.57
N LEU A 45 0.71 11.04 -5.72
CA LEU A 45 1.23 10.22 -6.82
C LEU A 45 0.77 10.69 -8.20
N ILE A 46 -0.45 11.19 -8.32
CA ILE A 46 -0.96 11.74 -9.59
C ILE A 46 -0.14 12.96 -10.00
N GLN A 47 0.10 13.89 -9.05
CA GLN A 47 0.95 15.05 -9.31
C GLN A 47 2.37 14.63 -9.71
N GLN A 48 2.94 13.62 -9.05
CA GLN A 48 4.28 13.15 -9.42
C GLN A 48 4.34 12.53 -10.82
N ILE A 49 3.30 11.85 -11.27
CA ILE A 49 3.21 11.33 -12.65
C ILE A 49 3.22 12.50 -13.64
N LYS A 50 2.44 13.55 -13.38
CA LYS A 50 2.41 14.77 -14.20
C LYS A 50 3.76 15.49 -14.21
N ASP A 51 4.39 15.70 -13.06
CA ASP A 51 5.71 16.31 -12.93
C ASP A 51 6.76 15.54 -13.73
N ARG A 52 6.73 14.21 -13.63
CA ARG A 52 7.63 13.33 -14.38
C ARG A 52 7.40 13.42 -15.88
N HIS A 53 6.14 13.46 -16.32
CA HIS A 53 5.80 13.68 -17.72
C HIS A 53 6.40 14.99 -18.23
N HIS A 54 6.20 16.11 -17.51
CA HIS A 54 6.79 17.40 -17.89
C HIS A 54 8.31 17.34 -17.97
N THR A 55 8.97 16.74 -16.98
CA THR A 55 10.43 16.61 -16.97
C THR A 55 10.94 15.84 -18.19
N LEU A 56 10.32 14.72 -18.53
CA LEU A 56 10.69 13.93 -19.70
C LEU A 56 10.49 14.73 -21.00
N ARG A 57 9.37 15.42 -21.16
CA ARG A 57 9.10 16.27 -22.34
C ARG A 57 10.08 17.43 -22.44
N ALA A 58 10.43 18.08 -21.34
CA ALA A 58 11.40 19.19 -21.31
C ALA A 58 12.80 18.74 -21.72
N THR A 59 13.16 17.47 -21.52
CA THR A 59 14.45 16.89 -21.98
C THR A 59 14.39 16.26 -23.38
N GLY A 60 13.25 16.37 -24.08
CA GLY A 60 13.03 15.78 -25.41
C GLY A 60 12.74 14.28 -25.39
N ASP A 61 12.64 13.65 -24.21
CA ASP A 61 12.30 12.23 -24.12
C ASP A 61 10.79 12.03 -24.29
N THR A 62 10.40 11.53 -25.46
CA THR A 62 9.01 11.21 -25.79
C THR A 62 8.70 9.72 -25.68
N THR A 63 9.69 8.89 -25.39
CA THR A 63 9.57 7.42 -25.41
C THR A 63 9.45 6.78 -24.04
N THR A 64 10.01 7.41 -23.01
CA THR A 64 9.93 6.91 -21.64
C THR A 64 8.55 7.19 -21.03
N PRO A 65 7.82 6.15 -20.57
CA PRO A 65 6.54 6.35 -19.89
C PRO A 65 6.70 7.11 -18.56
N ALA A 66 5.76 8.02 -18.28
CA ALA A 66 5.72 8.71 -17.01
C ALA A 66 5.21 7.83 -15.85
N TRP A 67 4.54 6.74 -16.15
CA TRP A 67 4.00 5.80 -15.17
C TRP A 67 5.08 5.14 -14.30
N PRO A 68 4.78 4.82 -13.03
CA PRO A 68 5.60 3.87 -12.28
C PRO A 68 5.61 2.51 -12.99
N SER A 69 6.66 1.72 -12.78
CA SER A 69 6.74 0.35 -13.32
C SER A 69 7.38 -0.60 -12.30
N SER A 70 7.44 -1.88 -12.62
CA SER A 70 8.17 -2.85 -11.79
C SER A 70 9.65 -2.52 -11.63
N GLN A 71 10.25 -1.89 -12.64
CA GLN A 71 11.65 -1.48 -12.66
C GLN A 71 11.85 -0.06 -12.11
N ALA A 72 10.94 0.88 -12.40
CA ALA A 72 10.98 2.26 -11.96
C ALA A 72 9.91 2.54 -10.90
N ARG A 73 10.09 1.96 -9.70
CA ARG A 73 9.14 2.05 -8.59
C ARG A 73 9.26 3.35 -7.78
N TYR A 74 9.24 4.49 -8.46
CA TYR A 74 9.35 5.79 -7.78
C TYR A 74 8.17 6.06 -6.82
N CYS A 75 6.99 5.49 -7.05
CA CYS A 75 5.90 5.50 -6.08
C CYS A 75 6.31 4.90 -4.71
N THR A 76 7.21 3.90 -4.70
CA THR A 76 7.75 3.33 -3.47
C THR A 76 8.92 4.18 -2.93
N SER A 77 9.84 4.63 -3.79
CA SER A 77 11.00 5.39 -3.34
C SER A 77 10.64 6.80 -2.89
N ALA A 78 9.79 7.51 -3.61
CA ALA A 78 9.45 8.90 -3.31
C ALA A 78 8.35 9.03 -2.23
N HIS A 79 7.28 8.22 -2.31
CA HIS A 79 6.14 8.37 -1.40
C HIS A 79 6.22 7.51 -0.13
N LYS A 80 7.08 6.47 -0.11
CA LYS A 80 7.25 5.62 1.07
C LYS A 80 8.61 5.81 1.70
N ARG A 81 9.68 5.21 1.15
CA ARG A 81 11.03 5.30 1.74
C ARG A 81 11.51 6.74 1.92
N GLY A 82 11.29 7.59 0.91
CA GLY A 82 11.68 8.99 0.93
C GLY A 82 10.98 9.79 2.02
N GLN A 83 9.76 9.43 2.38
CA GLN A 83 8.99 10.13 3.42
C GLN A 83 9.24 9.55 4.83
N VAL A 84 9.51 8.27 4.95
CA VAL A 84 9.85 7.64 6.24
C VAL A 84 11.22 8.13 6.77
N ARG A 85 12.18 8.42 5.89
CA ARG A 85 13.52 8.89 6.31
C ARG A 85 13.52 10.23 7.07
N PRO A 86 12.80 11.28 6.64
CA PRO A 86 12.64 12.51 7.43
C PRO A 86 11.94 12.26 8.77
N LEU A 87 10.94 11.38 8.83
CA LEU A 87 10.33 10.97 10.09
C LEU A 87 11.35 10.32 11.02
N MET A 88 12.16 9.38 10.52
CA MET A 88 13.24 8.79 11.31
C MET A 88 14.20 9.84 11.86
N THR A 89 14.51 10.90 11.09
CA THR A 89 15.36 11.99 11.56
C THR A 89 14.71 12.74 12.72
N ARG A 90 13.44 13.11 12.60
CA ARG A 90 12.67 13.76 13.67
C ARG A 90 12.59 12.90 14.93
N LEU A 91 12.34 11.59 14.78
CA LEU A 91 12.33 10.65 15.91
C LEU A 91 13.72 10.52 16.56
N VAL A 92 14.81 10.56 15.79
CA VAL A 92 16.17 10.54 16.32
C VAL A 92 16.42 11.78 17.17
N ASP A 93 16.07 12.97 16.70
CA ASP A 93 16.26 14.22 17.45
C ASP A 93 15.44 14.19 18.76
N GLU A 94 14.20 13.71 18.72
CA GLU A 94 13.33 13.52 19.89
C GLU A 94 13.97 12.57 20.92
N PHE A 95 14.46 11.41 20.49
CA PHE A 95 14.98 10.38 21.39
C PHE A 95 16.43 10.65 21.82
N THR A 96 17.25 11.29 21.01
CA THR A 96 18.62 11.68 21.39
C THR A 96 18.57 12.72 22.51
N GLY A 97 17.71 13.73 22.38
CA GLY A 97 17.49 14.73 23.44
C GLY A 97 17.08 14.09 24.77
N ARG A 98 16.34 12.98 24.73
CA ARG A 98 15.87 12.26 25.91
C ARG A 98 16.90 11.30 26.52
N TYR A 99 17.77 10.69 25.71
CA TYR A 99 18.63 9.58 26.16
C TYR A 99 20.13 9.85 26.02
N GLY A 100 20.54 10.96 25.39
CA GLY A 100 21.94 11.38 25.26
C GLY A 100 22.85 10.43 24.48
N ARG A 101 22.30 9.55 23.61
CA ARG A 101 23.07 8.56 22.84
C ARG A 101 22.49 8.33 21.46
N PRO A 102 23.28 7.79 20.50
CA PRO A 102 22.76 7.41 19.18
C PRO A 102 21.58 6.45 19.27
N VAL A 103 20.59 6.64 18.40
CA VAL A 103 19.34 5.89 18.37
C VAL A 103 19.47 4.67 17.49
N ARG A 104 18.90 3.53 17.94
CA ARG A 104 18.72 2.34 17.10
C ARG A 104 17.26 2.27 16.66
N ILE A 105 17.03 2.15 15.36
CA ILE A 105 15.70 2.05 14.74
C ILE A 105 15.53 0.66 14.13
N LEU A 106 14.44 0.01 14.49
CA LEU A 106 13.98 -1.21 13.84
C LEU A 106 12.81 -0.84 12.90
N ASN A 107 13.06 -0.82 11.59
CA ASN A 107 12.06 -0.56 10.57
C ASN A 107 11.36 -1.86 10.20
N CYS A 108 10.18 -2.08 10.78
CA CYS A 108 9.38 -3.28 10.59
C CYS A 108 8.53 -3.18 9.32
N MET A 109 8.59 -4.17 8.44
CA MET A 109 7.78 -4.23 7.24
C MET A 109 7.09 -5.59 7.09
N GLY A 110 5.80 -5.58 6.74
CA GLY A 110 4.95 -6.77 6.57
C GLY A 110 5.19 -7.54 5.27
N MET A 111 6.42 -7.56 4.71
CA MET A 111 6.73 -8.30 3.50
C MET A 111 6.87 -9.80 3.77
N ARG A 112 6.29 -10.63 2.87
CA ARG A 112 6.34 -12.10 2.96
C ARG A 112 7.06 -12.70 1.77
N ALA A 113 7.75 -13.82 2.00
CA ALA A 113 8.53 -14.52 0.98
C ALA A 113 7.67 -15.03 -0.19
N GLU A 114 6.45 -15.49 0.09
CA GLU A 114 5.55 -16.05 -0.92
C GLU A 114 4.95 -15.00 -1.89
N GLU A 115 5.09 -13.71 -1.58
CA GLU A 115 4.50 -12.65 -2.43
C GLU A 115 5.26 -12.41 -3.75
N SER A 116 6.54 -12.77 -3.82
CA SER A 116 7.32 -12.74 -5.07
C SER A 116 8.71 -13.39 -4.92
N PRO A 117 9.34 -13.84 -6.04
CA PRO A 117 10.72 -14.34 -6.02
C PRO A 117 11.74 -13.33 -5.46
N ALA A 118 11.55 -12.04 -5.75
CA ALA A 118 12.41 -10.98 -5.22
C ALA A 118 12.27 -10.82 -3.70
N ARG A 119 11.04 -10.95 -3.16
CA ARG A 119 10.82 -10.91 -1.71
C ARG A 119 11.34 -12.16 -1.01
N LYS A 120 11.22 -13.33 -1.64
CA LYS A 120 11.77 -14.60 -1.11
C LYS A 120 13.27 -14.53 -0.84
N LYS A 121 14.02 -13.76 -1.66
CA LYS A 121 15.47 -13.57 -1.52
C LYS A 121 15.88 -12.58 -0.43
N ARG A 122 14.94 -11.88 0.20
CA ARG A 122 15.24 -10.89 1.24
C ARG A 122 15.65 -11.57 2.55
N THR A 123 16.60 -10.96 3.23
CA THR A 123 16.98 -11.35 4.59
C THR A 123 15.92 -10.84 5.58
N MET A 124 15.60 -11.66 6.60
CA MET A 124 14.60 -11.28 7.61
C MET A 124 15.01 -10.05 8.44
N LEU A 125 16.30 -9.90 8.69
CA LEU A 125 16.88 -8.77 9.41
C LEU A 125 18.16 -8.35 8.71
N GLU A 126 18.23 -7.08 8.30
CA GLU A 126 19.42 -6.53 7.64
C GLU A 126 19.70 -5.09 8.08
N LEU A 127 20.97 -4.68 8.09
CA LEU A 127 21.36 -3.30 8.30
C LEU A 127 20.98 -2.46 7.07
N ASP A 128 20.16 -1.44 7.25
CA ASP A 128 19.90 -0.43 6.21
C ASP A 128 21.00 0.65 6.25
N GLN A 129 22.09 0.40 5.53
CA GLN A 129 23.21 1.34 5.45
C GLN A 129 22.76 2.70 4.89
N GLY A 130 21.85 2.72 3.91
CA GLY A 130 21.35 3.95 3.29
C GLY A 130 20.49 4.82 4.21
N ALA A 131 19.93 4.23 5.28
CA ALA A 131 19.16 4.96 6.30
C ALA A 131 20.00 5.22 7.58
N SER A 132 21.13 4.54 7.75
CA SER A 132 22.04 4.69 8.90
C SER A 132 23.00 5.87 8.72
N ASN A 133 23.43 6.47 9.82
CA ASN A 133 24.43 7.54 9.88
C ASN A 133 25.00 7.66 11.30
N GLY A 134 25.85 8.66 11.56
CA GLY A 134 26.49 8.86 12.88
C GLY A 134 25.53 9.07 14.06
N LYS A 135 24.27 9.46 13.81
CA LYS A 135 23.25 9.68 14.85
C LYS A 135 22.32 8.50 15.04
N ARG A 136 22.23 7.59 14.07
CA ARG A 136 21.33 6.44 14.10
C ARG A 136 21.85 5.23 13.36
N THR A 137 21.49 4.04 13.86
CA THR A 137 21.64 2.76 13.16
C THR A 137 20.25 2.22 12.87
N VAL A 138 19.97 1.93 11.60
CA VAL A 138 18.66 1.44 11.15
C VAL A 138 18.78 -0.01 10.68
N TYR A 139 17.94 -0.86 11.23
CA TYR A 139 17.75 -2.23 10.73
C TYR A 139 16.37 -2.35 10.07
N THR A 140 16.31 -3.01 8.94
CA THR A 140 15.05 -3.48 8.35
C THR A 140 14.75 -4.87 8.87
N TRP A 141 13.56 -5.05 9.42
CA TRP A 141 13.07 -6.34 9.91
C TRP A 141 11.77 -6.75 9.22
N LEU A 142 11.72 -8.01 8.79
CA LEU A 142 10.58 -8.62 8.12
C LEU A 142 9.96 -9.70 9.02
N PRO A 143 9.19 -9.33 10.06
CA PRO A 143 8.69 -10.29 11.05
C PRO A 143 7.76 -11.34 10.46
N LEU A 144 7.11 -11.05 9.35
CA LEU A 144 6.16 -11.95 8.69
C LEU A 144 6.76 -12.70 7.50
N HIS A 145 8.09 -12.59 7.26
CA HIS A 145 8.73 -13.07 6.03
C HIS A 145 8.40 -14.52 5.69
N THR A 146 8.41 -15.41 6.68
CA THR A 146 8.15 -16.84 6.51
C THR A 146 6.69 -17.25 6.69
N TRP A 147 5.78 -16.28 6.95
CA TRP A 147 4.39 -16.61 7.23
C TRP A 147 3.61 -16.90 5.94
N PRO A 148 2.90 -18.04 5.88
CA PRO A 148 1.95 -18.28 4.82
C PRO A 148 0.73 -17.36 5.00
N VAL A 149 0.02 -17.05 3.89
CA VAL A 149 -1.14 -16.16 3.90
C VAL A 149 -2.22 -16.61 4.89
N LYS A 150 -2.46 -17.92 5.01
CA LYS A 150 -3.42 -18.49 5.96
C LYS A 150 -3.11 -18.11 7.41
N ARG A 151 -1.83 -18.09 7.79
CA ARG A 151 -1.41 -17.65 9.13
C ARG A 151 -1.69 -16.17 9.36
N VAL A 152 -1.44 -15.33 8.34
CA VAL A 152 -1.76 -13.88 8.43
C VAL A 152 -3.23 -13.67 8.71
N TRP A 153 -4.12 -14.31 7.96
CA TRP A 153 -5.56 -14.23 8.18
C TRP A 153 -6.00 -14.76 9.55
N SER A 154 -5.38 -15.86 10.01
CA SER A 154 -5.65 -16.39 11.35
C SER A 154 -5.25 -15.41 12.46
N GLU A 155 -4.15 -14.66 12.28
CA GLU A 155 -3.73 -13.64 13.25
C GLU A 155 -4.63 -12.40 13.20
N ILE A 156 -5.09 -11.98 12.02
CA ILE A 156 -6.10 -10.92 11.89
C ILE A 156 -7.37 -11.31 12.65
N ALA A 157 -7.92 -12.50 12.41
CA ALA A 157 -9.08 -12.99 13.14
C ALA A 157 -8.86 -13.06 14.65
N ARG A 158 -7.67 -13.50 15.09
CA ARG A 158 -7.32 -13.60 16.51
C ARG A 158 -7.18 -12.24 17.17
N SER A 159 -6.72 -11.23 16.44
CA SER A 159 -6.56 -9.87 16.97
C SER A 159 -7.90 -9.23 17.33
N GLY A 160 -8.97 -9.66 16.66
CA GLY A 160 -10.26 -9.04 16.80
C GLY A 160 -10.35 -7.64 16.20
N LEU A 161 -9.36 -7.20 15.42
CA LEU A 161 -9.36 -5.89 14.75
C LEU A 161 -9.87 -6.00 13.32
N PRO A 162 -10.48 -4.93 12.78
CA PRO A 162 -10.97 -4.91 11.43
C PRO A 162 -9.82 -5.01 10.41
N ASP A 163 -10.03 -5.81 9.38
CA ASP A 163 -9.21 -5.85 8.18
C ASP A 163 -9.72 -4.88 7.10
N SER A 164 -8.98 -4.77 6.01
CA SER A 164 -9.37 -3.88 4.91
C SER A 164 -10.56 -4.46 4.13
N PRO A 165 -11.68 -3.72 3.99
CA PRO A 165 -12.86 -4.19 3.30
C PRO A 165 -12.64 -4.49 1.81
N VAL A 166 -11.55 -4.01 1.21
CA VAL A 166 -11.27 -4.29 -0.21
C VAL A 166 -11.02 -5.77 -0.48
N TYR A 167 -10.58 -6.53 0.52
CA TYR A 167 -10.46 -7.98 0.39
C TYR A 167 -11.84 -8.64 0.28
N ASP A 168 -12.80 -8.18 1.08
CA ASP A 168 -14.19 -8.67 1.02
C ASP A 168 -14.86 -8.31 -0.31
N TRP A 169 -14.46 -7.21 -0.94
CA TRP A 169 -14.93 -6.82 -2.27
C TRP A 169 -14.27 -7.61 -3.39
N GLY A 170 -13.34 -8.50 -3.09
CA GLY A 170 -12.72 -9.44 -4.02
C GLY A 170 -11.35 -9.03 -4.55
N MET A 171 -10.73 -7.97 -4.00
CA MET A 171 -9.35 -7.63 -4.35
C MET A 171 -8.38 -8.71 -3.85
N SER A 172 -7.44 -9.11 -4.71
CA SER A 172 -6.46 -10.13 -4.34
C SER A 172 -5.42 -9.63 -3.34
N ARG A 173 -5.26 -8.31 -3.23
CA ARG A 173 -4.33 -7.65 -2.32
C ARG A 173 -4.71 -6.20 -2.07
N LEU A 174 -4.36 -5.68 -0.88
CA LEU A 174 -4.42 -4.25 -0.61
C LEU A 174 -3.26 -3.54 -1.31
N SER A 175 -3.58 -2.67 -2.26
CA SER A 175 -2.66 -1.78 -2.99
C SER A 175 -3.39 -0.49 -3.32
N CYS A 176 -2.75 0.46 -4.02
CA CYS A 176 -3.50 1.53 -4.68
C CYS A 176 -4.56 0.92 -5.60
N SER A 177 -5.73 1.56 -5.74
CA SER A 177 -6.83 1.04 -6.56
C SER A 177 -6.39 0.81 -8.02
N PHE A 178 -5.64 1.75 -8.60
CA PHE A 178 -5.00 1.59 -9.90
C PHE A 178 -3.49 1.44 -9.72
N CYS A 179 -3.07 0.26 -9.25
CA CYS A 179 -1.65 -0.06 -9.11
C CYS A 179 -1.12 -0.69 -10.40
N VAL A 180 -0.03 -0.14 -10.96
CA VAL A 180 0.62 -0.72 -12.16
C VAL A 180 1.07 -2.17 -11.98
N LEU A 181 1.23 -2.63 -10.73
CA LEU A 181 1.59 -4.01 -10.40
C LEU A 181 0.38 -4.89 -10.06
N ALA A 182 -0.84 -4.35 -10.13
CA ALA A 182 -2.05 -5.13 -9.89
C ALA A 182 -2.32 -6.08 -11.07
N SER A 183 -3.04 -7.17 -10.81
CA SER A 183 -3.56 -8.04 -11.86
C SER A 183 -4.60 -7.30 -12.72
N GLU A 184 -4.82 -7.76 -13.94
CA GLU A 184 -5.88 -7.20 -14.78
C GLU A 184 -7.25 -7.35 -14.10
N ARG A 185 -7.52 -8.50 -13.47
CA ARG A 185 -8.74 -8.73 -12.69
C ARG A 185 -8.93 -7.69 -11.59
N ASP A 186 -7.88 -7.40 -10.81
CA ASP A 186 -7.97 -6.39 -9.75
C ASP A 186 -8.20 -4.99 -10.32
N LEU A 187 -7.59 -4.65 -11.47
CA LEU A 187 -7.80 -3.36 -12.13
C LEU A 187 -9.22 -3.21 -12.66
N GLN A 188 -9.79 -4.26 -13.27
CA GLN A 188 -11.20 -4.26 -13.70
C GLN A 188 -12.13 -4.10 -12.51
N LEU A 189 -11.87 -4.83 -11.42
CA LEU A 189 -12.66 -4.70 -10.19
C LEU A 189 -12.54 -3.29 -9.58
N ALA A 190 -11.36 -2.70 -9.59
CA ALA A 190 -11.15 -1.32 -9.15
C ALA A 190 -11.92 -0.32 -10.01
N ALA A 191 -11.97 -0.50 -11.34
CA ALA A 191 -12.75 0.33 -12.24
C ALA A 191 -14.26 0.24 -11.95
N ARG A 192 -14.78 -0.96 -11.67
CA ARG A 192 -16.18 -1.19 -11.29
C ARG A 192 -16.55 -0.58 -9.92
N LEU A 193 -15.64 -0.62 -8.96
CA LEU A 193 -15.87 -0.11 -7.61
C LEU A 193 -15.58 1.40 -7.46
N ARG A 194 -14.81 1.99 -8.38
CA ARG A 194 -14.40 3.41 -8.38
C ARG A 194 -14.48 4.00 -9.80
N PRO A 195 -15.68 4.10 -10.39
CA PRO A 195 -15.84 4.55 -11.78
C PRO A 195 -15.33 5.98 -12.01
N GLU A 196 -15.53 6.91 -11.04
CA GLU A 196 -15.01 8.27 -11.16
C GLU A 196 -13.48 8.29 -11.20
N LYS A 197 -12.83 7.49 -10.35
CA LYS A 197 -11.37 7.36 -10.37
C LYS A 197 -10.87 6.70 -11.65
N ALA A 198 -11.61 5.72 -12.18
CA ALA A 198 -11.30 5.10 -13.48
C ALA A 198 -11.32 6.14 -14.60
N ALA A 199 -12.34 7.03 -14.64
CA ALA A 199 -12.44 8.11 -15.60
C ALA A 199 -11.27 9.11 -15.47
N GLU A 200 -10.91 9.50 -14.25
CA GLU A 200 -9.72 10.35 -13.99
C GLU A 200 -8.43 9.71 -14.51
N MET A 201 -8.28 8.40 -14.28
CA MET A 201 -7.09 7.66 -14.74
C MET A 201 -7.03 7.54 -16.27
N VAL A 202 -8.18 7.42 -16.96
CA VAL A 202 -8.26 7.50 -18.43
C VAL A 202 -7.80 8.88 -18.90
N GLY A 203 -8.26 9.95 -18.28
CA GLY A 203 -7.83 11.32 -18.62
C GLY A 203 -6.33 11.53 -18.37
N LEU A 204 -5.78 10.96 -17.29
CA LEU A 204 -4.35 11.01 -17.00
C LEU A 204 -3.54 10.22 -18.04
N GLU A 205 -4.01 9.07 -18.49
CA GLU A 205 -3.37 8.27 -19.53
C GLU A 205 -3.29 9.03 -20.85
N GLN A 206 -4.40 9.66 -21.25
CA GLN A 206 -4.43 10.54 -22.44
C GLN A 206 -3.45 11.71 -22.31
N TYR A 207 -3.40 12.33 -21.13
CA TYR A 207 -2.48 13.44 -20.85
C TYR A 207 -1.01 13.05 -20.95
N VAL A 208 -0.60 11.88 -20.41
CA VAL A 208 0.80 11.44 -20.46
C VAL A 208 1.18 10.77 -21.80
N GLY A 209 0.19 10.36 -22.59
CA GLY A 209 0.39 9.80 -23.94
C GLY A 209 1.07 8.42 -23.98
N HIS A 210 0.96 7.65 -22.90
CA HIS A 210 1.49 6.29 -22.82
C HIS A 210 0.55 5.38 -22.05
N ASP A 211 0.38 4.14 -22.51
CA ASP A 211 -0.43 3.15 -21.85
C ASP A 211 -0.02 2.97 -20.37
N PHE A 212 -1.00 2.83 -19.50
CA PHE A 212 -0.81 2.57 -18.07
C PHE A 212 0.02 1.31 -17.82
N LYS A 213 -0.25 0.25 -18.55
CA LYS A 213 0.57 -0.97 -18.62
C LYS A 213 0.85 -1.29 -20.07
N LYS A 214 1.98 -1.91 -20.32
CA LYS A 214 2.34 -2.33 -21.69
C LYS A 214 1.19 -3.12 -22.32
N ASN A 215 0.67 -2.62 -23.44
CA ASN A 215 -0.45 -3.19 -24.22
C ASN A 215 -1.77 -3.34 -23.42
N LEU A 216 -1.95 -2.57 -22.34
CA LEU A 216 -3.18 -2.58 -21.56
C LEU A 216 -3.47 -1.15 -21.07
N PRO A 217 -4.08 -0.32 -21.90
CA PRO A 217 -4.52 1.02 -21.49
C PRO A 217 -5.67 0.96 -20.50
N ILE A 218 -5.81 2.02 -19.69
CA ILE A 218 -6.93 2.15 -18.72
C ILE A 218 -8.28 2.10 -19.42
N ALA A 219 -8.42 2.75 -20.58
CA ALA A 219 -9.65 2.73 -21.34
C ALA A 219 -10.11 1.29 -21.68
N GLU A 220 -9.18 0.39 -22.00
CA GLU A 220 -9.49 -1.02 -22.25
C GLU A 220 -9.88 -1.76 -20.96
N ILE A 221 -9.24 -1.43 -19.83
CA ILE A 221 -9.62 -1.97 -18.52
C ILE A 221 -11.07 -1.56 -18.18
N VAL A 222 -11.42 -0.29 -18.39
CA VAL A 222 -12.78 0.24 -18.16
C VAL A 222 -13.79 -0.47 -19.06
N ARG A 223 -13.51 -0.58 -20.35
CA ARG A 223 -14.38 -1.29 -21.31
C ARG A 223 -14.65 -2.74 -20.90
N ARG A 224 -13.63 -3.45 -20.42
CA ARG A 224 -13.79 -4.84 -19.91
C ARG A 224 -14.57 -4.88 -18.60
N ALA A 225 -14.39 -3.90 -17.74
CA ALA A 225 -15.15 -3.76 -16.51
C ALA A 225 -16.63 -3.54 -16.78
N GLU A 226 -16.97 -2.64 -17.72
CA GLU A 226 -18.35 -2.38 -18.18
C GLU A 226 -18.98 -3.62 -18.82
N ALA A 227 -18.26 -4.34 -19.66
CA ALA A 227 -18.74 -5.60 -20.25
C ALA A 227 -18.99 -6.65 -19.15
N THR A 228 -18.20 -6.68 -18.09
CA THR A 228 -18.43 -7.56 -16.93
C THR A 228 -19.68 -7.15 -16.17
N ASP A 229 -19.91 -5.84 -15.96
CA ASP A 229 -21.12 -5.34 -15.30
C ASP A 229 -22.37 -5.64 -16.14
N ALA A 230 -22.29 -5.50 -17.46
CA ALA A 230 -23.41 -5.85 -18.37
C ALA A 230 -23.76 -7.35 -18.33
N ALA A 231 -22.75 -8.21 -18.17
CA ALA A 231 -22.95 -9.68 -18.17
C ALA A 231 -23.33 -10.24 -16.79
N GLN A 232 -22.83 -9.66 -15.69
CA GLN A 232 -22.91 -10.23 -14.34
C GLN A 232 -23.58 -9.28 -13.33
N GLY A 233 -23.96 -8.08 -13.74
CA GLY A 233 -24.42 -7.02 -12.87
C GLY A 233 -23.26 -6.26 -12.21
N PRO A 234 -23.58 -5.14 -11.49
CA PRO A 234 -22.59 -4.26 -10.88
C PRO A 234 -21.74 -5.01 -9.82
N ALA A 235 -20.54 -4.52 -9.62
CA ALA A 235 -19.64 -5.07 -8.59
C ALA A 235 -20.27 -4.98 -7.20
N VAL A 236 -20.24 -6.09 -6.47
CA VAL A 236 -20.83 -6.20 -5.14
C VAL A 236 -19.74 -5.91 -4.08
N ARG A 237 -20.05 -5.02 -3.15
CA ARG A 237 -19.27 -4.86 -1.92
C ARG A 237 -19.74 -5.87 -0.90
N HIS A 238 -19.12 -7.05 -0.89
CA HIS A 238 -19.49 -8.12 0.03
C HIS A 238 -19.34 -7.69 1.49
N PRO A 239 -20.13 -8.29 2.40
CA PRO A 239 -20.02 -8.05 3.83
C PRO A 239 -18.60 -8.32 4.36
N ARG A 240 -18.24 -7.64 5.43
CA ARG A 240 -16.97 -7.83 6.13
C ARG A 240 -16.81 -9.30 6.59
N GLY A 241 -15.62 -9.84 6.45
CA GLY A 241 -15.29 -11.21 6.84
C GLY A 241 -15.40 -12.25 5.72
N THR A 242 -15.93 -11.89 4.53
CA THR A 242 -16.03 -12.80 3.37
C THR A 242 -14.66 -13.33 2.95
N ALA A 243 -13.64 -12.46 2.87
CA ALA A 243 -12.27 -12.85 2.54
C ALA A 243 -11.66 -13.76 3.62
N MET A 244 -11.96 -13.46 4.89
CA MET A 244 -11.51 -14.28 6.01
C MET A 244 -12.12 -15.68 5.98
N ALA A 245 -13.41 -15.81 5.66
CA ALA A 245 -14.07 -17.10 5.48
C ALA A 245 -13.38 -17.95 4.41
N ALA A 246 -13.01 -17.35 3.29
CA ALA A 246 -12.29 -18.05 2.22
C ALA A 246 -10.90 -18.56 2.64
N HIS A 247 -10.24 -17.89 3.59
CA HIS A 247 -8.88 -18.24 4.02
C HIS A 247 -8.79 -19.16 5.24
N ILE A 248 -9.72 -19.04 6.21
CA ILE A 248 -9.60 -19.71 7.51
C ILE A 248 -10.83 -20.51 7.94
N GLY A 249 -11.95 -20.40 7.21
CA GLY A 249 -13.21 -21.10 7.43
C GLY A 249 -14.23 -20.33 8.25
N GLU A 250 -15.51 -20.73 8.12
CA GLU A 250 -16.68 -20.01 8.62
C GLU A 250 -16.72 -19.87 10.15
N ALA A 251 -16.32 -20.91 10.90
CA ALA A 251 -16.38 -20.86 12.37
C ALA A 251 -15.54 -19.72 12.98
N LYS A 252 -14.32 -19.52 12.46
CA LYS A 252 -13.46 -18.42 12.90
C LYS A 252 -13.93 -17.06 12.40
N THR A 253 -14.54 -17.04 11.22
CA THR A 253 -15.15 -15.84 10.66
C THR A 253 -16.35 -15.38 11.49
N LEU A 254 -17.19 -16.31 11.92
CA LEU A 254 -18.33 -16.00 12.79
C LEU A 254 -17.88 -15.39 14.12
N ASP A 255 -16.84 -15.96 14.75
CA ASP A 255 -16.26 -15.40 15.97
C ASP A 255 -15.70 -13.97 15.75
N TYR A 256 -15.02 -13.75 14.63
CA TYR A 256 -14.56 -12.42 14.22
C TYR A 256 -15.73 -11.44 14.03
N LEU A 257 -16.77 -11.83 13.27
CA LEU A 257 -17.92 -10.97 12.99
C LEU A 257 -18.72 -10.62 14.26
N LEU A 258 -18.90 -11.58 15.18
CA LEU A 258 -19.60 -11.35 16.45
C LEU A 258 -18.88 -10.32 17.34
N ARG A 259 -17.56 -10.21 17.24
CA ARG A 259 -16.77 -9.20 17.98
C ARG A 259 -16.87 -7.79 17.40
N HIS A 260 -17.31 -7.65 16.12
CA HIS A 260 -17.30 -6.39 15.36
C HIS A 260 -18.69 -5.96 14.87
N ALA A 261 -19.74 -6.63 15.33
CA ALA A 261 -21.13 -6.35 14.96
C ALA A 261 -21.80 -5.29 15.86
N ALA A 262 -21.04 -4.59 16.68
CA ALA A 262 -21.55 -3.53 17.57
C ALA A 262 -21.29 -2.13 17.02
#